data_4e5ca2a69acc4d945925a9fc12d7e0d0
#
_entry.id   4e5ca2a69acc4d945925a9fc12d7e0d0
#
_cell.length_a   1.000
_cell.length_b   1.000
_cell.length_c   1.000
_cell.angle_alpha   90.00
_cell.angle_beta   90.00
_cell.angle_gamma   90.00
#
_symmetry.space_group_name_H-M   'P 1'
#
loop_
_entity.id
_entity.type
_entity.pdbx_description
1 polymer ?
#
loop_
_entity_poly.entity_id
_entity_poly.type
_entity_poly.pdbx_seq_one_letter_code
_entity_poly.pdbx_strand_id
1 'polypeptide(L)'
;MGTMRGVATAAIRSMSEQYGSNPSDIVACIGPSIGPDHYEIGADVILQVMQKFGDESELFLKSHHGKIHFNLWEANRVLLERMGVDQIEVSGICTACHTEDWFSHRAEKGRTGRFGALIALQ
;
A
#
# COMPACT_ATOMS: atom_id res chain seq x y z
N MET A 1 -5.43 -9.50 -1.10
CA MET A 1 -4.89 -8.15 -1.06
C MET A 1 -4.14 -7.89 0.23
N GLY A 2 -2.82 -7.67 0.13
CA GLY A 2 -1.95 -7.55 1.32
C GLY A 2 -2.32 -6.42 2.26
N THR A 3 -2.65 -5.23 1.73
CA THR A 3 -3.06 -4.06 2.52
C THR A 3 -4.29 -4.35 3.38
N MET A 4 -5.31 -5.00 2.81
CA MET A 4 -6.53 -5.35 3.53
C MET A 4 -6.29 -6.42 4.59
N ARG A 5 -5.31 -7.29 4.38
CA ARG A 5 -4.90 -8.31 5.34
C ARG A 5 -3.96 -7.80 6.42
N GLY A 6 -3.55 -6.54 6.34
CA GLY A 6 -2.69 -5.89 7.33
C GLY A 6 -1.25 -6.37 7.31
N VAL A 7 -0.68 -6.61 6.13
CA VAL A 7 0.71 -7.09 5.98
C VAL A 7 1.71 -6.12 6.63
N ALA A 8 1.56 -4.82 6.40
CA ALA A 8 2.43 -3.80 6.99
C ALA A 8 2.35 -3.83 8.52
N THR A 9 1.15 -3.87 9.07
CA THR A 9 0.91 -3.96 10.51
C THR A 9 1.56 -5.23 11.11
N ALA A 10 1.38 -6.36 10.44
CA ALA A 10 1.95 -7.64 10.88
C ALA A 10 3.48 -7.59 10.87
N ALA A 11 4.08 -6.98 9.87
CA ALA A 11 5.55 -6.82 9.79
C ALA A 11 6.09 -6.00 10.95
N ILE A 12 5.50 -4.84 11.25
CA ILE A 12 5.92 -3.99 12.37
C ILE A 12 5.76 -4.72 13.71
N ARG A 13 4.63 -5.42 13.89
CA ARG A 13 4.41 -6.22 15.10
C ARG A 13 5.47 -7.30 15.26
N SER A 14 5.79 -8.01 14.20
CA SER A 14 6.80 -9.06 14.21
C SER A 14 8.20 -8.52 14.56
N MET A 15 8.58 -7.36 14.01
CA MET A 15 9.84 -6.71 14.35
C MET A 15 9.91 -6.34 15.83
N SER A 16 8.82 -5.82 16.39
CA SER A 16 8.76 -5.46 17.81
C SER A 16 8.81 -6.69 18.71
N GLU A 17 8.07 -7.74 18.38
CA GLU A 17 8.00 -8.96 19.18
C GLU A 17 9.28 -9.80 19.14
N GLN A 18 9.91 -9.92 17.96
CA GLN A 18 11.07 -10.79 17.78
C GLN A 18 12.40 -10.10 18.03
N TYR A 19 12.50 -8.81 17.78
CA TYR A 19 13.76 -8.05 17.85
C TYR A 19 13.72 -6.89 18.82
N GLY A 20 12.58 -6.65 19.47
CA GLY A 20 12.43 -5.51 20.38
C GLY A 20 12.46 -4.15 19.67
N SER A 21 12.23 -4.12 18.36
CA SER A 21 12.26 -2.86 17.61
C SER A 21 11.19 -1.90 18.09
N ASN A 22 11.58 -0.64 18.32
CA ASN A 22 10.63 0.41 18.62
C ASN A 22 10.09 0.99 17.31
N PRO A 23 8.76 1.01 17.08
CA PRO A 23 8.18 1.55 15.85
C PRO A 23 8.67 2.96 15.49
N SER A 24 8.93 3.82 16.47
CA SER A 24 9.46 5.17 16.24
C SER A 24 10.88 5.19 15.65
N ASP A 25 11.62 4.10 15.77
CA ASP A 25 12.96 3.96 15.20
C ASP A 25 12.94 3.31 13.81
N ILE A 26 11.78 2.85 13.35
CA ILE A 26 11.64 2.19 12.06
C ILE A 26 11.45 3.24 10.96
N VAL A 27 12.20 3.10 9.87
CA VAL A 27 11.99 3.84 8.64
C VAL A 27 11.24 2.94 7.66
N ALA A 28 10.09 3.38 7.19
CA ALA A 28 9.29 2.66 6.22
C ALA A 28 9.31 3.36 4.87
N CYS A 29 9.41 2.58 3.81
CA CYS A 29 9.34 3.10 2.44
C CYS A 29 8.25 2.35 1.67
N ILE A 30 7.38 3.12 1.00
CA ILE A 30 6.38 2.57 0.08
C ILE A 30 6.93 2.74 -1.32
N GLY A 31 7.39 1.64 -1.90
CA GLY A 31 8.03 1.60 -3.21
C GLY A 31 7.04 1.75 -4.36
N PRO A 32 7.55 1.69 -5.61
CA PRO A 32 6.69 1.74 -6.78
C PRO A 32 5.59 0.68 -6.75
N SER A 33 4.37 1.12 -6.95
CA SER A 33 3.18 0.27 -6.95
C SER A 33 2.05 0.98 -7.70
N ILE A 34 0.92 0.32 -7.88
CA ILE A 34 -0.19 0.94 -8.62
C ILE A 34 -0.73 2.16 -7.87
N GLY A 35 -0.75 3.29 -8.55
CA GLY A 35 -1.23 4.56 -8.00
C GLY A 35 -2.76 4.70 -8.01
N PRO A 36 -3.27 5.71 -7.30
CA PRO A 36 -4.72 5.90 -7.16
C PRO A 36 -5.44 6.18 -8.47
N ASP A 37 -4.77 6.75 -9.45
CA ASP A 37 -5.38 7.05 -10.74
C ASP A 37 -5.66 5.81 -11.61
N HIS A 38 -5.04 4.69 -11.27
CA HIS A 38 -5.13 3.45 -12.04
C HIS A 38 -5.68 2.26 -11.26
N TYR A 39 -5.86 2.40 -9.95
CA TYR A 39 -6.35 1.32 -9.11
C TYR A 39 -7.86 1.40 -8.90
N GLU A 40 -8.61 1.07 -9.94
CA GLU A 40 -10.05 0.91 -9.86
C GLU A 40 -10.41 -0.36 -9.07
N ILE A 41 -11.39 -0.28 -8.18
CA ILE A 41 -11.85 -1.39 -7.36
C ILE A 41 -13.37 -1.62 -7.51
N GLY A 42 -13.79 -2.86 -7.32
CA GLY A 42 -15.19 -3.24 -7.34
C GLY A 42 -15.87 -3.15 -5.99
N ALA A 43 -17.17 -3.44 -5.95
CA ALA A 43 -18.00 -3.31 -4.75
C ALA A 43 -17.52 -4.16 -3.59
N ASP A 44 -17.01 -5.35 -3.84
CA ASP A 44 -16.47 -6.27 -2.82
C ASP A 44 -15.26 -5.67 -2.10
N VAL A 45 -14.35 -5.07 -2.84
CA VAL A 45 -13.17 -4.40 -2.27
C VAL A 45 -13.56 -3.11 -1.56
N ILE A 46 -14.50 -2.34 -2.11
CA ILE A 46 -15.02 -1.14 -1.45
C ILE A 46 -15.57 -1.48 -0.07
N LEU A 47 -16.36 -2.54 0.05
CA LEU A 47 -16.88 -3.00 1.34
C LEU A 47 -15.77 -3.37 2.32
N GLN A 48 -14.71 -4.06 1.86
CA GLN A 48 -13.56 -4.38 2.69
C GLN A 48 -12.85 -3.13 3.21
N VAL A 49 -12.69 -2.12 2.37
CA VAL A 49 -12.08 -0.84 2.75
C VAL A 49 -12.94 -0.14 3.81
N MET A 50 -14.25 -0.08 3.60
CA MET A 50 -15.18 0.53 4.54
C MET A 50 -15.22 -0.19 5.89
N GLN A 51 -15.16 -1.51 5.88
CA GLN A 51 -15.12 -2.31 7.11
C GLN A 51 -13.81 -2.12 7.88
N LYS A 52 -12.69 -2.00 7.18
CA LYS A 52 -11.37 -1.84 7.80
C LYS A 52 -11.12 -0.45 8.34
N PHE A 53 -11.50 0.58 7.60
CA PHE A 53 -11.17 1.98 7.89
C PHE A 53 -12.36 2.80 8.42
N GLY A 54 -13.58 2.31 8.28
CA GLY A 54 -14.77 3.04 8.75
C GLY A 54 -14.89 4.41 8.09
N ASP A 55 -15.06 5.45 8.90
CA ASP A 55 -15.23 6.82 8.42
C ASP A 55 -14.00 7.36 7.69
N GLU A 56 -12.82 6.83 7.97
CA GLU A 56 -11.58 7.21 7.29
C GLU A 56 -11.50 6.67 5.85
N SER A 57 -12.38 5.75 5.46
CA SER A 57 -12.38 5.17 4.12
C SER A 57 -12.49 6.22 3.01
N GLU A 58 -13.15 7.34 3.27
CA GLU A 58 -13.27 8.45 2.33
C GLU A 58 -11.91 9.08 1.96
N LEU A 59 -10.90 8.96 2.83
CA LEU A 59 -9.55 9.44 2.56
C LEU A 59 -8.87 8.62 1.45
N PHE A 60 -9.27 7.37 1.28
CA PHE A 60 -8.63 6.42 0.38
C PHE A 60 -9.45 6.10 -0.87
N LEU A 61 -10.75 6.41 -0.84
CA LEU A 61 -11.68 6.11 -1.94
C LEU A 61 -12.04 7.40 -2.66
N LYS A 62 -11.81 7.45 -3.96
CA LYS A 62 -12.18 8.60 -4.79
C LYS A 62 -12.93 8.15 -6.03
N SER A 63 -13.99 8.88 -6.36
CA SER A 63 -14.70 8.69 -7.61
C SER A 63 -13.99 9.43 -8.74
N HIS A 64 -13.73 8.73 -9.82
CA HIS A 64 -13.12 9.28 -11.01
C HIS A 64 -13.78 8.66 -12.24
N HIS A 65 -14.38 9.48 -13.10
CA HIS A 65 -15.16 9.03 -14.26
C HIS A 65 -16.23 7.97 -13.95
N GLY A 66 -16.94 8.14 -12.82
CA GLY A 66 -17.99 7.22 -12.38
C GLY A 66 -17.49 5.91 -11.78
N LYS A 67 -16.19 5.76 -11.59
CA LYS A 67 -15.54 4.57 -11.03
C LYS A 67 -14.85 4.90 -9.74
N ILE A 68 -14.81 3.95 -8.81
CA ILE A 68 -14.15 4.13 -7.53
C ILE A 68 -12.72 3.64 -7.60
N HIS A 69 -11.80 4.49 -7.21
CA HIS A 69 -10.38 4.21 -7.14
C HIS A 69 -9.91 4.19 -5.69
N PHE A 70 -8.97 3.30 -5.38
CA PHE A 70 -8.41 3.14 -4.05
C PHE A 70 -6.95 3.59 -4.01
N ASN A 71 -6.62 4.47 -3.05
CA ASN A 71 -5.27 4.94 -2.83
C ASN A 71 -4.54 4.00 -1.86
N LEU A 72 -3.86 2.99 -2.42
CA LEU A 72 -3.06 2.03 -1.65
C LEU A 72 -1.90 2.69 -0.90
N TRP A 73 -1.29 3.70 -1.49
CA TRP A 73 -0.14 4.38 -0.87
C TRP A 73 -0.56 5.03 0.46
N GLU A 74 -1.64 5.78 0.42
CA GLU A 74 -2.15 6.46 1.61
C GLU A 74 -2.67 5.47 2.66
N ALA A 75 -3.36 4.42 2.23
CA ALA A 75 -3.86 3.40 3.14
C ALA A 75 -2.72 2.71 3.90
N ASN A 76 -1.65 2.32 3.20
CA ASN A 76 -0.48 1.72 3.85
C ASN A 76 0.24 2.71 4.76
N ARG A 77 0.35 3.98 4.36
CA ARG A 77 0.94 5.02 5.20
C ARG A 77 0.20 5.16 6.53
N VAL A 78 -1.12 5.24 6.47
CA VAL A 78 -1.96 5.35 7.68
C VAL A 78 -1.83 4.12 8.57
N LEU A 79 -1.81 2.92 7.99
CA LEU A 79 -1.63 1.69 8.77
C LEU A 79 -0.29 1.65 9.49
N LEU A 80 0.78 2.13 8.86
CA LEU A 80 2.10 2.24 9.48
C LEU A 80 2.11 3.29 10.59
N GLU A 81 1.49 4.45 10.37
CA GLU A 81 1.37 5.49 11.41
C GLU A 81 0.63 4.98 12.65
N ARG A 82 -0.43 4.20 12.47
CA ARG A 82 -1.19 3.59 13.57
C ARG A 82 -0.35 2.63 14.40
N MET A 83 0.71 2.07 13.83
CA MET A 83 1.65 1.21 14.54
C MET A 83 2.78 1.99 15.22
N GLY A 84 2.80 3.31 15.10
CA GLY A 84 3.80 4.17 15.71
C GLY A 84 5.02 4.47 14.83
N VAL A 85 4.97 4.15 13.54
CA VAL A 85 6.04 4.48 12.59
C VAL A 85 5.87 5.91 12.13
N ASP A 86 6.85 6.77 12.43
CA ASP A 86 6.81 8.20 12.11
C ASP A 86 7.54 8.53 10.80
N GLN A 87 8.58 7.77 10.48
CA GLN A 87 9.42 8.01 9.32
C GLN A 87 8.95 7.16 8.14
N ILE A 88 8.06 7.73 7.32
CA ILE A 88 7.45 7.02 6.17
C ILE A 88 7.69 7.82 4.91
N GLU A 89 8.32 7.19 3.93
CA GLU A 89 8.53 7.77 2.61
C GLU A 89 7.69 7.02 1.57
N VAL A 90 7.07 7.76 0.67
CA VAL A 90 6.28 7.21 -0.44
C VAL A 90 6.95 7.61 -1.74
N SER A 91 7.28 6.63 -2.59
CA SER A 91 7.96 6.90 -3.87
C SER A 91 7.10 7.73 -4.82
N GLY A 92 5.79 7.59 -4.76
CA GLY A 92 4.88 8.26 -5.67
C GLY A 92 4.96 7.77 -7.12
N ILE A 93 5.60 6.63 -7.35
CA ILE A 93 5.77 6.07 -8.69
C ILE A 93 4.67 5.03 -8.94
N CYS A 94 3.82 5.31 -9.93
CA CYS A 94 2.78 4.37 -10.35
C CYS A 94 3.33 3.39 -11.38
N THR A 95 3.31 2.11 -11.06
CA THR A 95 3.79 1.06 -11.98
C THR A 95 2.93 0.93 -13.24
N ALA A 96 1.65 1.27 -13.15
CA ALA A 96 0.76 1.24 -14.30
C ALA A 96 1.00 2.39 -15.29
N CYS A 97 1.56 3.52 -14.81
CA CYS A 97 1.98 4.65 -15.65
C CYS A 97 3.35 4.44 -16.30
N HIS A 98 4.17 3.54 -15.74
CA HIS A 98 5.58 3.38 -16.09
C HIS A 98 5.90 1.91 -16.38
N THR A 99 5.13 1.29 -17.28
CA THR A 99 5.31 -0.13 -17.65
C THR A 99 6.61 -0.40 -18.38
N GLU A 100 7.28 0.63 -18.90
CA GLU A 100 8.63 0.52 -19.47
C GLU A 100 9.70 0.22 -18.43
N ASP A 101 9.47 0.62 -17.17
CA ASP A 101 10.43 0.43 -16.07
C ASP A 101 9.97 -0.60 -15.03
N TRP A 102 8.65 -0.81 -14.90
CA TRP A 102 8.05 -1.60 -13.83
C TRP A 102 7.00 -2.58 -14.36
N PHE A 103 6.93 -3.76 -13.77
CA PHE A 103 5.85 -4.70 -14.04
C PHE A 103 4.54 -4.22 -13.38
N SER A 104 3.45 -4.28 -14.11
CA SER A 104 2.13 -3.93 -13.61
C SER A 104 1.07 -4.96 -14.01
N HIS A 105 0.64 -5.75 -13.05
CA HIS A 105 -0.41 -6.78 -13.28
C HIS A 105 -1.68 -6.19 -13.90
N ARG A 106 -2.10 -5.03 -13.42
CA ARG A 106 -3.32 -4.36 -13.90
C ARG A 106 -3.16 -3.83 -15.32
N ALA A 107 -2.10 -3.05 -15.58
CA ALA A 107 -1.87 -2.43 -16.89
C ALA A 107 -1.58 -3.45 -17.98
N GLU A 108 -0.90 -4.54 -17.64
CA GLU A 108 -0.50 -5.60 -18.55
C GLU A 108 -1.49 -6.78 -18.57
N LYS A 109 -2.65 -6.60 -17.96
CA LYS A 109 -3.75 -7.57 -17.94
C LYS A 109 -3.34 -8.97 -17.45
N GLY A 110 -2.50 -9.02 -16.43
CA GLY A 110 -2.00 -10.25 -15.83
C GLY A 110 -0.85 -10.92 -16.58
N ARG A 111 -0.50 -10.46 -17.77
CA ARG A 111 0.64 -10.99 -18.55
C ARG A 111 1.91 -10.21 -18.24
N THR A 112 2.41 -10.37 -17.03
CA THR A 112 3.52 -9.58 -16.54
C THR A 112 4.42 -10.40 -15.63
N GLY A 113 5.62 -9.89 -15.40
CA GLY A 113 6.52 -10.39 -14.37
C GLY A 113 6.20 -9.77 -13.00
N ARG A 114 7.11 -9.97 -12.09
CA ARG A 114 7.09 -9.40 -10.74
C ARG A 114 8.48 -8.91 -10.39
N PHE A 115 8.53 -7.94 -9.51
CA PHE A 115 9.80 -7.49 -8.94
C PHE A 115 9.73 -7.54 -7.42
N GLY A 116 10.87 -7.61 -6.78
CA GLY A 116 10.99 -7.60 -5.34
C GLY A 116 11.88 -6.46 -4.88
N ALA A 117 11.83 -6.20 -3.59
CA ALA A 117 12.73 -5.27 -2.92
C ALA A 117 13.44 -5.99 -1.78
N LEU A 118 14.73 -5.68 -1.61
CA LEU A 118 15.55 -6.22 -0.54
C LEU A 118 16.31 -5.08 0.12
N ILE A 119 16.35 -5.08 1.43
CA ILE A 119 17.13 -4.11 2.20
C ILE A 119 17.80 -4.82 3.37
N ALA A 120 19.04 -4.44 3.64
CA ALA A 120 19.79 -4.97 4.77
C ALA A 120 20.74 -3.90 5.33
N LEU A 121 21.00 -4.00 6.62
CA LEU A 121 22.08 -3.22 7.26
C LEU A 121 23.42 -3.88 6.95
N GLN A 122 24.41 -3.05 6.72
CA GLN A 122 25.79 -3.50 6.54
C GLN A 122 26.58 -3.39 7.81
#